data_50787e25001dee740ecb21a6563b41bf
#
_entry.id   50787e25001dee740ecb21a6563b41bf
#
_cell.length_a   1.000
_cell.length_b   1.000
_cell.length_c   1.000
_cell.angle_alpha   90.00
_cell.angle_beta   90.00
_cell.angle_gamma   90.00
#
_symmetry.space_group_name_H-M   'P 1'
#
loop_
_entity.id
_entity.type
_entity.pdbx_description
1 polymer ?
#
loop_
_entity_poly.entity_id
_entity_poly.type
_entity_poly.pdbx_seq_one_letter_code
_entity_poly.pdbx_strand_id
1 'polypeptide(L)'
;MIGDDIQVTVVDVRGDKVRLGIAAPAAVKVHRKEIYEAIRRENEPPAPGAPADDHVSSNGKPVQPTPPAEPKPADPFLKAAIDEAKKGLSEGGLPIGSVLVRDGKIIAAGHNRRVQQGDPMAHAEIDCLRNAGRQKTYRDTVLYSTLMPCYLCSGAVVLFGVPKVIVGESVNFRGGPEFLRKHGVDVIDLHDPECIAMMGDFIKQHPELWHEDIGK
;
A
#
# COMPACT_ATOMS: atom_id res chain seq x y z
N MET A 1 24.76 20.97 -12.76
CA MET A 1 25.02 21.40 -11.37
C MET A 1 23.97 22.43 -10.99
N ILE A 2 23.41 22.35 -9.81
CA ILE A 2 22.55 23.41 -9.23
C ILE A 2 23.21 23.80 -7.91
N GLY A 3 23.84 24.96 -7.89
CA GLY A 3 24.81 25.33 -6.85
C GLY A 3 26.02 24.38 -6.87
N ASP A 4 26.80 24.37 -5.79
CA ASP A 4 28.01 23.54 -5.70
C ASP A 4 27.72 22.08 -5.21
N ASP A 5 26.54 21.85 -4.64
CA ASP A 5 26.24 20.63 -3.89
C ASP A 5 25.22 19.68 -4.56
N ILE A 6 24.58 20.12 -5.66
CA ILE A 6 23.57 19.30 -6.34
C ILE A 6 24.01 18.99 -7.77
N GLN A 7 24.15 17.70 -8.06
CA GLN A 7 24.46 17.23 -9.40
C GLN A 7 23.23 16.60 -10.05
N VAL A 8 22.89 17.06 -11.25
CA VAL A 8 21.83 16.44 -12.08
C VAL A 8 22.50 15.80 -13.29
N THR A 9 22.24 14.51 -13.49
CA THR A 9 22.82 13.71 -14.57
C THR A 9 21.72 13.08 -15.40
N VAL A 10 21.86 13.07 -16.72
CA VAL A 10 21.02 12.27 -17.61
C VAL A 10 21.49 10.83 -17.54
N VAL A 11 20.65 9.95 -17.00
CA VAL A 11 20.98 8.52 -16.81
C VAL A 11 20.58 7.67 -18.01
N ASP A 12 19.45 8.02 -18.66
CA ASP A 12 18.93 7.26 -19.80
C ASP A 12 18.03 8.15 -20.66
N VAL A 13 17.99 7.89 -21.97
CA VAL A 13 17.10 8.58 -22.93
C VAL A 13 16.42 7.51 -23.79
N ARG A 14 15.08 7.43 -23.72
CA ARG A 14 14.30 6.51 -24.54
C ARG A 14 13.16 7.24 -25.23
N GLY A 15 13.32 7.48 -26.52
CA GLY A 15 12.36 8.25 -27.32
C GLY A 15 12.20 9.67 -26.76
N ASP A 16 11.00 10.03 -26.35
CA ASP A 16 10.64 11.32 -25.76
C ASP A 16 10.83 11.40 -24.23
N LYS A 17 11.32 10.32 -23.60
CA LYS A 17 11.51 10.22 -22.16
C LYS A 17 12.97 10.30 -21.77
N VAL A 18 13.28 11.22 -20.86
CA VAL A 18 14.60 11.40 -20.25
C VAL A 18 14.56 11.02 -18.78
N ARG A 19 15.46 10.12 -18.38
CA ARG A 19 15.64 9.74 -16.98
C ARG A 19 16.77 10.55 -16.36
N LEU A 20 16.47 11.30 -15.31
CA LEU A 20 17.44 12.12 -14.58
C LEU A 20 17.85 11.43 -13.27
N GLY A 21 19.15 11.39 -12.99
CA GLY A 21 19.71 11.11 -11.68
C GLY A 21 20.04 12.42 -10.96
N ILE A 22 19.71 12.50 -9.68
CA ILE A 22 20.00 13.66 -8.84
C ILE A 22 20.82 13.19 -7.64
N ALA A 23 22.01 13.73 -7.48
CA ALA A 23 22.82 13.55 -6.29
C ALA A 23 22.81 14.86 -5.50
N ALA A 24 22.44 14.78 -4.22
CA ALA A 24 22.36 15.93 -3.32
C ALA A 24 22.77 15.52 -1.90
N PRO A 25 23.27 16.43 -1.05
CA PRO A 25 23.53 16.15 0.35
C PRO A 25 22.27 15.69 1.08
N ALA A 26 22.40 14.85 2.12
CA ALA A 26 21.28 14.28 2.87
C ALA A 26 20.35 15.33 3.50
N ALA A 27 20.83 16.55 3.74
CA ALA A 27 20.03 17.66 4.24
C ALA A 27 19.12 18.30 3.19
N VAL A 28 19.37 18.05 1.90
CA VAL A 28 18.59 18.62 0.79
C VAL A 28 17.53 17.61 0.36
N LYS A 29 16.28 17.91 0.70
CA LYS A 29 15.13 17.10 0.29
C LYS A 29 14.81 17.37 -1.19
N VAL A 30 14.95 16.35 -2.04
CA VAL A 30 14.62 16.42 -3.46
C VAL A 30 13.25 15.78 -3.68
N HIS A 31 12.28 16.59 -4.10
CA HIS A 31 10.92 16.15 -4.41
C HIS A 31 10.56 16.52 -5.84
N ARG A 32 9.65 15.76 -6.45
CA ARG A 32 8.96 16.22 -7.67
C ARG A 32 8.13 17.46 -7.34
N LYS A 33 7.93 18.34 -8.31
CA LYS A 33 7.21 19.61 -8.12
C LYS A 33 5.84 19.41 -7.48
N GLU A 34 5.09 18.41 -7.92
CA GLU A 34 3.74 18.10 -7.41
C GLU A 34 3.78 17.73 -5.91
N ILE A 35 4.78 16.97 -5.51
CA ILE A 35 4.97 16.57 -4.10
C ILE A 35 5.43 17.77 -3.28
N TYR A 36 6.34 18.58 -3.80
CA TYR A 36 6.79 19.80 -3.12
C TYR A 36 5.64 20.78 -2.89
N GLU A 37 4.78 20.99 -3.90
CA GLU A 37 3.61 21.87 -3.80
C GLU A 37 2.57 21.33 -2.80
N ALA A 38 2.37 20.01 -2.73
CA ALA A 38 1.48 19.39 -1.74
C ALA A 38 2.02 19.63 -0.31
N ILE A 39 3.29 19.33 -0.06
CA ILE A 39 3.94 19.56 1.25
C ILE A 39 3.90 21.06 1.64
N ARG A 40 4.07 21.95 0.67
CA ARG A 40 4.02 23.38 0.91
C ARG A 40 2.63 23.84 1.32
N ARG A 41 1.57 23.36 0.65
CA ARG A 41 0.17 23.68 0.98
C ARG A 41 -0.22 23.21 2.39
N GLU A 42 0.29 22.05 2.82
CA GLU A 42 0.06 21.53 4.16
C GLU A 42 0.78 22.32 5.27
N ASN A 43 1.89 22.99 4.92
CA ASN A 43 2.72 23.74 5.86
C ASN A 43 2.58 25.27 5.74
N GLU A 44 1.74 25.79 4.84
CA GLU A 44 1.52 27.24 4.68
C GLU A 44 0.52 27.71 5.77
N PRO A 45 0.91 28.70 6.62
CA PRO A 45 -0.05 29.32 7.54
C PRO A 45 -1.15 29.99 6.72
N PRO A 46 -2.41 30.02 7.20
CA PRO A 46 -3.51 30.65 6.49
C PRO A 46 -3.17 32.12 6.18
N ALA A 47 -3.39 32.51 4.91
CA ALA A 47 -3.10 33.86 4.44
C ALA A 47 -3.88 34.91 5.25
N PRO A 48 -3.26 36.01 5.67
CA PRO A 48 -3.97 37.10 6.34
C PRO A 48 -4.90 37.78 5.35
N GLY A 49 -6.22 37.62 5.52
CA GLY A 49 -7.21 38.34 4.72
C GLY A 49 -8.43 37.58 4.19
N ALA A 50 -8.72 36.35 4.62
CA ALA A 50 -10.02 35.74 4.33
C ALA A 50 -11.07 36.21 5.35
N PRO A 51 -12.33 36.56 4.93
CA PRO A 51 -13.36 37.02 5.86
C PRO A 51 -13.74 35.92 6.85
N ALA A 52 -13.76 36.31 8.11
CA ALA A 52 -14.17 35.46 9.22
C ALA A 52 -15.68 35.18 9.12
N ASP A 53 -16.06 33.93 9.02
CA ASP A 53 -17.40 33.52 9.40
C ASP A 53 -17.48 33.50 10.93
N ASP A 54 -18.34 34.40 11.45
CA ASP A 54 -18.63 34.58 12.87
C ASP A 54 -19.28 33.32 13.46
N HIS A 55 -18.50 32.50 14.15
CA HIS A 55 -19.00 31.74 15.30
C HIS A 55 -18.10 32.00 16.50
N VAL A 56 -18.44 33.07 17.23
CA VAL A 56 -17.93 33.36 18.54
C VAL A 56 -18.35 32.24 19.49
N SER A 57 -17.42 31.50 20.03
CA SER A 57 -17.54 30.85 21.33
C SER A 57 -16.39 31.27 22.20
N SER A 58 -16.72 32.18 23.09
CA SER A 58 -15.92 32.63 24.21
C SER A 58 -15.69 31.47 25.19
N ASN A 59 -14.43 31.08 25.38
CA ASN A 59 -13.90 30.72 26.70
C ASN A 59 -12.43 30.31 26.54
N GLY A 60 -11.53 31.22 26.96
CA GLY A 60 -10.10 30.95 27.09
C GLY A 60 -9.83 29.86 28.13
N LYS A 61 -9.61 28.63 27.68
CA LYS A 61 -8.88 27.60 28.44
C LYS A 61 -7.62 27.26 27.69
N PRO A 62 -6.50 27.03 28.39
CA PRO A 62 -5.27 26.56 27.75
C PRO A 62 -5.57 25.26 27.02
N VAL A 63 -5.19 25.18 25.72
CA VAL A 63 -5.28 23.97 24.92
C VAL A 63 -4.30 22.97 25.55
N GLN A 64 -4.84 22.01 26.29
CA GLN A 64 -4.06 20.84 26.70
C GLN A 64 -3.71 20.05 25.45
N PRO A 65 -2.49 19.47 25.38
CA PRO A 65 -2.14 18.61 24.26
C PRO A 65 -3.19 17.49 24.18
N THR A 66 -3.82 17.37 23.01
CA THR A 66 -4.76 16.28 22.71
C THR A 66 -4.06 14.97 23.02
N PRO A 67 -4.65 14.08 23.82
CA PRO A 67 -4.12 12.75 24.03
C PRO A 67 -3.98 12.07 22.65
N PRO A 68 -2.96 11.19 22.46
CA PRO A 68 -2.83 10.43 21.22
C PRO A 68 -4.18 9.79 20.91
N ALA A 69 -4.61 9.93 19.64
CA ALA A 69 -5.88 9.37 19.19
C ALA A 69 -5.96 7.91 19.61
N GLU A 70 -7.06 7.53 20.25
CA GLU A 70 -7.29 6.11 20.60
C GLU A 70 -7.09 5.25 19.35
N PRO A 71 -6.42 4.09 19.46
CA PRO A 71 -6.19 3.24 18.32
C PRO A 71 -7.55 2.91 17.69
N LYS A 72 -7.72 3.24 16.40
CA LYS A 72 -8.91 2.84 15.65
C LYS A 72 -9.11 1.35 15.85
N PRO A 73 -10.34 0.87 16.09
CA PRO A 73 -10.60 -0.55 16.20
C PRO A 73 -10.04 -1.24 14.96
N ALA A 74 -9.23 -2.29 15.19
CA ALA A 74 -8.59 -3.05 14.12
C ALA A 74 -9.66 -3.54 13.14
N ASP A 75 -9.42 -3.34 11.84
CA ASP A 75 -10.33 -3.85 10.79
C ASP A 75 -10.34 -5.39 10.86
N PRO A 76 -11.49 -6.02 11.13
CA PRO A 76 -11.56 -7.46 11.35
C PRO A 76 -11.17 -8.27 10.10
N PHE A 77 -11.34 -7.71 8.91
CA PHE A 77 -11.00 -8.38 7.67
C PHE A 77 -9.50 -8.29 7.37
N LEU A 78 -8.87 -7.14 7.68
CA LEU A 78 -7.41 -7.06 7.65
C LEU A 78 -6.79 -8.02 8.67
N LYS A 79 -7.37 -8.09 9.88
CA LYS A 79 -6.92 -9.05 10.89
C LYS A 79 -6.96 -10.50 10.38
N ALA A 80 -8.03 -10.89 9.70
CA ALA A 80 -8.13 -12.22 9.10
C ALA A 80 -7.10 -12.44 7.98
N ALA A 81 -6.78 -11.42 7.19
CA ALA A 81 -5.70 -11.49 6.20
C ALA A 81 -4.32 -11.65 6.87
N ILE A 82 -4.09 -10.96 7.99
CA ILE A 82 -2.87 -11.10 8.79
C ILE A 82 -2.76 -12.53 9.36
N ASP A 83 -3.86 -13.11 9.83
CA ASP A 83 -3.87 -14.48 10.35
C ASP A 83 -3.52 -15.50 9.24
N GLU A 84 -4.01 -15.31 8.01
CA GLU A 84 -3.59 -16.10 6.84
C GLU A 84 -2.10 -15.89 6.51
N ALA A 85 -1.59 -14.66 6.58
CA ALA A 85 -0.18 -14.37 6.37
C ALA A 85 0.72 -15.11 7.37
N LYS A 86 0.35 -15.09 8.66
CA LYS A 86 1.05 -15.82 9.73
C LYS A 86 1.01 -17.33 9.52
N LYS A 87 -0.11 -17.85 9.03
CA LYS A 87 -0.24 -19.26 8.65
C LYS A 87 0.74 -19.60 7.55
N GLY A 88 0.78 -18.84 6.44
CA GLY A 88 1.73 -19.03 5.36
C GLY A 88 3.19 -19.01 5.83
N LEU A 89 3.52 -18.08 6.74
CA LEU A 89 4.85 -18.02 7.37
C LEU A 89 5.15 -19.28 8.18
N SER A 90 4.20 -19.78 8.98
CA SER A 90 4.37 -21.00 9.77
C SER A 90 4.56 -22.25 8.92
N GLU A 91 4.08 -22.23 7.69
CA GLU A 91 4.26 -23.28 6.68
C GLU A 91 5.58 -23.12 5.88
N GLY A 92 6.41 -22.15 6.21
CA GLY A 92 7.69 -21.89 5.55
C GLY A 92 7.62 -21.02 4.29
N GLY A 93 6.48 -20.38 4.02
CA GLY A 93 6.27 -19.46 2.89
C GLY A 93 6.38 -17.99 3.29
N LEU A 94 6.04 -17.11 2.33
CA LEU A 94 6.04 -15.66 2.54
C LEU A 94 4.83 -15.24 3.38
N PRO A 95 5.00 -14.27 4.31
CA PRO A 95 3.94 -13.80 5.19
C PRO A 95 3.00 -12.81 4.48
N ILE A 96 2.34 -13.28 3.44
CA ILE A 96 1.34 -12.52 2.68
C ILE A 96 0.03 -13.28 2.73
N GLY A 97 -1.02 -12.62 3.20
CA GLY A 97 -2.36 -13.19 3.32
C GLY A 97 -3.42 -12.31 2.66
N SER A 98 -4.49 -12.91 2.22
CA SER A 98 -5.59 -12.24 1.54
C SER A 98 -6.93 -12.84 1.93
N VAL A 99 -7.97 -12.00 2.03
CA VAL A 99 -9.36 -12.43 2.20
C VAL A 99 -10.28 -11.70 1.23
N LEU A 100 -11.30 -12.39 0.75
CA LEU A 100 -12.35 -11.84 -0.09
C LEU A 100 -13.63 -11.68 0.72
N VAL A 101 -14.18 -10.49 0.73
CA VAL A 101 -15.35 -10.11 1.54
C VAL A 101 -16.52 -9.76 0.64
N ARG A 102 -17.70 -10.26 0.97
CA ARG A 102 -18.99 -9.91 0.36
C ARG A 102 -20.02 -9.70 1.46
N ASP A 103 -20.79 -8.61 1.41
CA ASP A 103 -21.85 -8.29 2.38
C ASP A 103 -21.37 -8.38 3.85
N GLY A 104 -20.16 -7.88 4.12
CA GLY A 104 -19.58 -7.91 5.46
C GLY A 104 -19.19 -9.30 5.96
N LYS A 105 -19.06 -10.30 5.07
CA LYS A 105 -18.64 -11.67 5.41
C LYS A 105 -17.44 -12.10 4.57
N ILE A 106 -16.51 -12.79 5.19
CA ILE A 106 -15.41 -13.44 4.47
C ILE A 106 -16.00 -14.64 3.70
N ILE A 107 -15.85 -14.64 2.37
CA ILE A 107 -16.28 -15.73 1.49
C ILE A 107 -15.11 -16.60 1.02
N ALA A 108 -13.89 -16.11 1.13
CA ALA A 108 -12.67 -16.87 0.86
C ALA A 108 -11.49 -16.23 1.58
N ALA A 109 -10.47 -17.05 1.85
CA ALA A 109 -9.19 -16.64 2.39
C ALA A 109 -8.08 -17.43 1.70
N GLY A 110 -6.87 -16.90 1.71
CA GLY A 110 -5.69 -17.54 1.15
C GLY A 110 -4.41 -16.85 1.59
N HIS A 111 -3.29 -17.51 1.39
CA HIS A 111 -1.96 -16.97 1.67
C HIS A 111 -0.97 -17.34 0.56
N ASN A 112 0.17 -16.69 0.53
CA ASN A 112 1.21 -17.01 -0.44
C ASN A 112 1.69 -18.46 -0.24
N ARG A 113 1.57 -19.28 -1.30
CA ARG A 113 1.93 -20.71 -1.32
C ARG A 113 3.02 -21.05 -2.34
N ARG A 114 3.71 -20.03 -2.85
CA ARG A 114 4.75 -20.26 -3.87
C ARG A 114 5.77 -21.30 -3.42
N VAL A 115 6.29 -21.15 -2.21
CA VAL A 115 7.29 -22.06 -1.63
C VAL A 115 6.68 -23.43 -1.37
N GLN A 116 5.51 -23.47 -0.72
CA GLN A 116 4.87 -24.71 -0.30
C GLN A 116 4.43 -25.59 -1.48
N GLN A 117 4.04 -24.96 -2.60
CA GLN A 117 3.52 -25.68 -3.78
C GLN A 117 4.50 -25.73 -4.96
N GLY A 118 5.62 -24.98 -4.88
CA GLY A 118 6.51 -24.81 -6.02
C GLY A 118 5.81 -24.14 -7.23
N ASP A 119 4.80 -23.31 -6.96
CA ASP A 119 3.96 -22.67 -7.99
C ASP A 119 4.21 -21.15 -7.98
N PRO A 120 4.84 -20.58 -9.04
CA PRO A 120 5.15 -19.16 -9.11
C PRO A 120 3.90 -18.27 -9.18
N MET A 121 2.73 -18.84 -9.41
CA MET A 121 1.46 -18.11 -9.50
C MET A 121 0.68 -18.10 -8.19
N ALA A 122 1.09 -18.88 -7.18
CA ALA A 122 0.34 -19.06 -5.95
C ALA A 122 0.55 -17.91 -4.94
N HIS A 123 0.35 -16.67 -5.38
CA HIS A 123 0.31 -15.49 -4.53
C HIS A 123 -0.94 -15.51 -3.65
N ALA A 124 -0.94 -14.77 -2.55
CA ALA A 124 -2.01 -14.75 -1.56
C ALA A 124 -3.38 -14.41 -2.16
N GLU A 125 -3.43 -13.38 -3.02
CA GLU A 125 -4.65 -12.93 -3.68
C GLU A 125 -5.15 -13.98 -4.69
N ILE A 126 -4.23 -14.63 -5.41
CA ILE A 126 -4.56 -15.70 -6.37
C ILE A 126 -5.09 -16.92 -5.62
N ASP A 127 -4.44 -17.32 -4.51
CA ASP A 127 -4.90 -18.42 -3.68
C ASP A 127 -6.29 -18.12 -3.09
N CYS A 128 -6.52 -16.89 -2.60
CA CYS A 128 -7.81 -16.44 -2.11
C CYS A 128 -8.89 -16.49 -3.19
N LEU A 129 -8.63 -15.99 -4.41
CA LEU A 129 -9.58 -16.03 -5.52
C LEU A 129 -9.84 -17.47 -5.99
N ARG A 130 -8.83 -18.35 -5.97
CA ARG A 130 -8.96 -19.78 -6.25
C ARG A 130 -9.87 -20.46 -5.22
N ASN A 131 -9.71 -20.16 -3.94
CA ASN A 131 -10.51 -20.68 -2.85
C ASN A 131 -11.95 -20.15 -2.89
N ALA A 132 -12.18 -18.93 -3.39
CA ALA A 132 -13.52 -18.41 -3.66
C ALA A 132 -14.25 -19.22 -4.73
N GLY A 133 -13.52 -19.90 -5.61
CA GLY A 133 -14.05 -20.68 -6.71
C GLY A 133 -14.76 -19.84 -7.77
N ARG A 134 -15.56 -20.50 -8.61
CA ARG A 134 -16.30 -19.82 -9.67
C ARG A 134 -17.49 -19.05 -9.10
N GLN A 135 -17.45 -17.72 -9.17
CA GLN A 135 -18.52 -16.80 -8.78
C GLN A 135 -19.27 -16.29 -10.00
N LYS A 136 -20.58 -15.97 -9.87
CA LYS A 136 -21.35 -15.27 -10.92
C LYS A 136 -20.79 -13.88 -11.19
N THR A 137 -20.32 -13.21 -10.13
CA THR A 137 -19.70 -11.91 -10.17
C THR A 137 -18.74 -11.75 -8.98
N TYR A 138 -17.75 -10.88 -9.14
CA TYR A 138 -16.89 -10.38 -8.07
C TYR A 138 -17.11 -8.87 -7.83
N ARG A 139 -18.04 -8.25 -8.58
CA ARG A 139 -18.30 -6.80 -8.55
C ARG A 139 -18.92 -6.32 -7.24
N ASP A 140 -19.37 -7.23 -6.41
CA ASP A 140 -19.97 -7.02 -5.08
C ASP A 140 -19.00 -7.42 -3.95
N THR A 141 -17.71 -7.53 -4.25
CA THR A 141 -16.70 -7.97 -3.28
C THR A 141 -15.66 -6.90 -2.98
N VAL A 142 -14.98 -7.04 -1.85
CA VAL A 142 -13.79 -6.29 -1.46
C VAL A 142 -12.66 -7.28 -1.20
N LEU A 143 -11.51 -7.07 -1.82
CA LEU A 143 -10.32 -7.86 -1.56
C LEU A 143 -9.45 -7.16 -0.52
N TYR A 144 -9.11 -7.86 0.54
CA TYR A 144 -8.10 -7.45 1.50
C TYR A 144 -6.81 -8.21 1.22
N SER A 145 -5.67 -7.54 1.29
CA SER A 145 -4.35 -8.16 1.23
C SER A 145 -3.41 -7.50 2.23
N THR A 146 -2.55 -8.25 2.87
CA THR A 146 -1.58 -7.67 3.83
C THR A 146 -0.50 -6.84 3.14
N LEU A 147 -0.22 -7.11 1.85
CA LEU A 147 0.75 -6.40 1.02
C LEU A 147 0.08 -5.87 -0.24
N MET A 148 0.58 -4.76 -0.80
CA MET A 148 0.10 -4.22 -2.06
C MET A 148 0.19 -5.27 -3.18
N PRO A 149 -0.91 -5.57 -3.92
CA PRO A 149 -0.90 -6.54 -5.01
C PRO A 149 0.13 -6.22 -6.10
N CYS A 150 0.88 -7.22 -6.53
CA CYS A 150 1.77 -7.13 -7.69
C CYS A 150 0.96 -7.00 -8.99
N TYR A 151 1.62 -6.84 -10.14
CA TYR A 151 0.92 -6.72 -11.43
C TYR A 151 0.11 -7.97 -11.81
N LEU A 152 0.58 -9.18 -11.44
CA LEU A 152 -0.19 -10.41 -11.64
C LEU A 152 -1.51 -10.37 -10.88
N CYS A 153 -1.46 -10.11 -9.56
CA CYS A 153 -2.63 -10.06 -8.70
C CYS A 153 -3.55 -8.88 -9.07
N SER A 154 -2.97 -7.72 -9.38
CA SER A 154 -3.71 -6.56 -9.88
C SER A 154 -4.43 -6.88 -11.20
N GLY A 155 -3.81 -7.64 -12.10
CA GLY A 155 -4.44 -8.13 -13.33
C GLY A 155 -5.63 -9.02 -13.06
N ALA A 156 -5.55 -9.92 -12.09
CA ALA A 156 -6.67 -10.78 -11.67
C ALA A 156 -7.82 -9.95 -11.07
N VAL A 157 -7.52 -8.99 -10.19
CA VAL A 157 -8.49 -8.05 -9.61
C VAL A 157 -9.28 -7.32 -10.70
N VAL A 158 -8.58 -6.76 -11.69
CA VAL A 158 -9.20 -6.05 -12.82
C VAL A 158 -10.00 -6.99 -13.70
N LEU A 159 -9.45 -8.17 -14.04
CA LEU A 159 -10.11 -9.16 -14.90
C LEU A 159 -11.44 -9.63 -14.31
N PHE A 160 -11.47 -9.93 -13.02
CA PHE A 160 -12.70 -10.38 -12.34
C PHE A 160 -13.62 -9.22 -11.95
N GLY A 161 -13.18 -7.98 -12.06
CA GLY A 161 -13.95 -6.78 -11.79
C GLY A 161 -14.20 -6.56 -10.28
N VAL A 162 -13.26 -6.95 -9.42
CA VAL A 162 -13.30 -6.60 -8.00
C VAL A 162 -13.17 -5.07 -7.88
N PRO A 163 -14.17 -4.37 -7.32
CA PRO A 163 -14.20 -2.90 -7.39
C PRO A 163 -13.31 -2.21 -6.36
N LYS A 164 -12.90 -2.94 -5.32
CA LYS A 164 -12.18 -2.36 -4.19
C LYS A 164 -11.13 -3.31 -3.62
N VAL A 165 -9.95 -2.74 -3.35
CA VAL A 165 -8.85 -3.43 -2.68
C VAL A 165 -8.43 -2.62 -1.45
N ILE A 166 -8.34 -3.28 -0.31
CA ILE A 166 -7.84 -2.70 0.94
C ILE A 166 -6.55 -3.45 1.28
N VAL A 167 -5.47 -2.71 1.44
CA VAL A 167 -4.16 -3.30 1.71
C VAL A 167 -3.63 -2.89 3.07
N GLY A 168 -2.94 -3.82 3.72
CA GLY A 168 -2.24 -3.56 4.96
C GLY A 168 -1.10 -2.56 4.76
N GLU A 169 -0.28 -2.75 3.72
CA GLU A 169 0.87 -1.89 3.51
C GLU A 169 1.38 -1.88 2.04
N SER A 170 2.13 -0.81 1.69
CA SER A 170 2.89 -0.66 0.44
C SER A 170 4.30 -0.11 0.66
N VAL A 171 4.79 -0.15 1.90
CA VAL A 171 6.13 0.37 2.27
C VAL A 171 7.21 -0.57 1.76
N ASN A 172 7.07 -1.86 2.03
CA ASN A 172 8.03 -2.88 1.61
C ASN A 172 7.91 -3.23 0.11
N PHE A 173 6.73 -3.05 -0.46
CA PHE A 173 6.49 -3.31 -1.88
C PHE A 173 5.41 -2.40 -2.44
N ARG A 174 5.77 -1.59 -3.44
CA ARG A 174 4.86 -0.62 -4.04
C ARG A 174 3.75 -1.23 -4.91
N GLY A 175 3.97 -2.44 -5.44
CA GLY A 175 2.99 -3.14 -6.26
C GLY A 175 2.51 -2.34 -7.48
N GLY A 176 1.22 -2.49 -7.81
CA GLY A 176 0.58 -1.88 -8.98
C GLY A 176 -0.64 -1.00 -8.66
N PRO A 177 -0.62 -0.08 -7.67
CA PRO A 177 -1.80 0.70 -7.29
C PRO A 177 -2.27 1.66 -8.38
N GLU A 178 -1.35 2.25 -9.17
CA GLU A 178 -1.71 3.11 -10.30
C GLU A 178 -2.43 2.31 -11.39
N PHE A 179 -1.99 1.07 -11.64
CA PHE A 179 -2.66 0.17 -12.58
C PHE A 179 -4.09 -0.13 -12.12
N LEU A 180 -4.29 -0.48 -10.85
CA LEU A 180 -5.61 -0.73 -10.28
C LEU A 180 -6.53 0.49 -10.41
N ARG A 181 -6.07 1.66 -9.95
CA ARG A 181 -6.84 2.92 -10.01
C ARG A 181 -7.19 3.32 -11.44
N LYS A 182 -6.26 3.16 -12.39
CA LYS A 182 -6.50 3.43 -13.82
C LYS A 182 -7.63 2.57 -14.39
N HIS A 183 -7.84 1.38 -13.83
CA HIS A 183 -8.92 0.46 -14.24
C HIS A 183 -10.17 0.57 -13.35
N GLY A 184 -10.30 1.65 -12.57
CA GLY A 184 -11.49 1.95 -11.78
C GLY A 184 -11.60 1.20 -10.47
N VAL A 185 -10.51 0.58 -9.99
CA VAL A 185 -10.48 -0.08 -8.68
C VAL A 185 -10.16 0.95 -7.60
N ASP A 186 -10.99 1.02 -6.56
CA ASP A 186 -10.72 1.82 -5.35
C ASP A 186 -9.63 1.11 -4.51
N VAL A 187 -8.52 1.80 -4.26
CA VAL A 187 -7.37 1.24 -3.52
C VAL A 187 -7.12 2.05 -2.27
N ILE A 188 -7.30 1.40 -1.12
CA ILE A 188 -7.04 1.97 0.21
C ILE A 188 -5.82 1.27 0.81
N ASP A 189 -4.82 2.05 1.20
CA ASP A 189 -3.65 1.59 1.96
C ASP A 189 -3.80 2.02 3.42
N LEU A 190 -3.82 1.04 4.32
CA LEU A 190 -4.02 1.28 5.75
C LEU A 190 -2.74 1.63 6.50
N HIS A 191 -1.58 1.41 5.88
CA HIS A 191 -0.25 1.59 6.50
C HIS A 191 -0.17 0.89 7.86
N ASP A 192 -0.67 -0.34 7.90
CA ASP A 192 -0.76 -1.12 9.12
C ASP A 192 0.63 -1.51 9.64
N PRO A 193 0.96 -1.17 10.89
CA PRO A 193 2.30 -1.38 11.43
C PRO A 193 2.65 -2.86 11.60
N GLU A 194 1.68 -3.75 11.84
CA GLU A 194 1.91 -5.19 11.95
C GLU A 194 2.27 -5.78 10.59
N CYS A 195 1.57 -5.39 9.52
CA CYS A 195 1.88 -5.80 8.15
C CYS A 195 3.27 -5.31 7.73
N ILE A 196 3.60 -4.04 7.99
CA ILE A 196 4.90 -3.45 7.67
C ILE A 196 6.04 -4.19 8.38
N ALA A 197 5.89 -4.42 9.69
CA ALA A 197 6.90 -5.11 10.49
C ALA A 197 7.08 -6.57 10.05
N MET A 198 5.99 -7.31 9.90
CA MET A 198 6.00 -8.72 9.51
C MET A 198 6.70 -8.94 8.16
N MET A 199 6.36 -8.14 7.16
CA MET A 199 6.99 -8.24 5.85
C MET A 199 8.44 -7.76 5.86
N GLY A 200 8.74 -6.64 6.54
CA GLY A 200 10.10 -6.12 6.68
C GLY A 200 11.06 -7.08 7.39
N ASP A 201 10.59 -7.78 8.41
CA ASP A 201 11.40 -8.78 9.13
C ASP A 201 11.63 -10.04 8.29
N PHE A 202 10.61 -10.48 7.54
CA PHE A 202 10.77 -11.58 6.60
C PHE A 202 11.82 -11.27 5.52
N ILE A 203 11.77 -10.09 4.90
CA ILE A 203 12.72 -9.66 3.87
C ILE A 203 14.16 -9.68 4.40
N LYS A 204 14.39 -9.23 5.64
CA LYS A 204 15.71 -9.26 6.25
C LYS A 204 16.24 -10.68 6.48
N GLN A 205 15.36 -11.60 6.84
CA GLN A 205 15.72 -12.99 7.16
C GLN A 205 15.82 -13.87 5.92
N HIS A 206 15.01 -13.59 4.88
CA HIS A 206 14.86 -14.41 3.69
C HIS A 206 14.88 -13.57 2.39
N PRO A 207 15.96 -12.77 2.16
CA PRO A 207 16.01 -11.87 1.00
C PRO A 207 15.92 -12.60 -0.35
N GLU A 208 16.43 -13.83 -0.43
CA GLU A 208 16.41 -14.63 -1.66
C GLU A 208 14.98 -15.04 -2.04
N LEU A 209 14.20 -15.56 -1.07
CA LEU A 209 12.79 -15.91 -1.30
C LEU A 209 11.96 -14.68 -1.69
N TRP A 210 12.25 -13.54 -1.08
CA TRP A 210 11.60 -12.28 -1.45
C TRP A 210 11.96 -11.83 -2.87
N HIS A 211 13.24 -11.87 -3.24
CA HIS A 211 13.67 -11.47 -4.58
C HIS A 211 13.07 -12.38 -5.65
N GLU A 212 12.97 -13.68 -5.36
CA GLU A 212 12.30 -14.64 -6.25
C GLU A 212 10.83 -14.30 -6.43
N ASP A 213 10.11 -13.92 -5.35
CA ASP A 213 8.67 -13.58 -5.41
C ASP A 213 8.39 -12.35 -6.28
N ILE A 214 9.29 -11.37 -6.28
CA ILE A 214 9.13 -10.13 -7.04
C ILE A 214 9.90 -10.11 -8.37
N GLY A 215 10.48 -11.23 -8.79
CA GLY A 215 11.18 -11.38 -10.07
C GLY A 215 12.47 -10.57 -10.17
N LYS A 216 13.29 -10.54 -9.12
CA LYS A 216 14.58 -9.85 -9.04
C LYS A 216 15.73 -10.80 -8.86
#